data_46706c4480f98868713f1cfb1a61c307
#
_entry.id   46706c4480f98868713f1cfb1a61c307
#
_cell.length_a   1.000
_cell.length_b   1.000
_cell.length_c   1.000
_cell.angle_alpha   90.00
_cell.angle_beta   90.00
_cell.angle_gamma   90.00
#
_symmetry.space_group_name_H-M   'P 1'
#
loop_
_entity.id
_entity.type
_entity.pdbx_description
1 polymer ?
#
loop_
_entity_poly.entity_id
_entity_poly.type
_entity_poly.pdbx_seq_one_letter_code
_entity_poly.pdbx_strand_id
1 'polypeptide(L)'
;MKSIQIDKFGGPEVLVIKDVEIGKPGPKEVLIKNLSIGLNFIDIYHRTGLYPIPLPSGIGLEACGVIEEVGADVSLFEAGDRVTHASMPIGSYSEKQIMPEEKLVSVPDGISDEVASCITLKGITAEYLLHRAYPLKKGDKVLYHAAAGALGQILCP
;
A
#
# COMPACT_ATOMS: atom_id res chain seq x y z
N MET A 1 -19.60 0.29 -0.69
CA MET A 1 -18.51 1.26 -0.72
C MET A 1 -18.05 1.49 -2.16
N LYS A 2 -17.44 2.64 -2.45
CA LYS A 2 -16.83 2.89 -3.76
C LYS A 2 -15.43 2.30 -3.83
N SER A 3 -15.13 1.67 -4.99
CA SER A 3 -13.81 1.11 -5.30
C SER A 3 -13.52 1.29 -6.78
N ILE A 4 -12.25 1.54 -7.11
CA ILE A 4 -11.78 1.49 -8.50
C ILE A 4 -11.47 0.03 -8.84
N GLN A 5 -12.12 -0.47 -9.87
CA GLN A 5 -12.01 -1.85 -10.34
C GLN A 5 -11.58 -1.88 -11.80
N ILE A 6 -10.92 -2.97 -12.19
CA ILE A 6 -10.66 -3.33 -13.58
C ILE A 6 -11.26 -4.70 -13.90
N ASP A 7 -11.91 -4.82 -15.05
CA ASP A 7 -12.45 -6.08 -15.57
C ASP A 7 -11.53 -6.71 -16.63
N LYS A 8 -10.61 -5.92 -17.16
CA LYS A 8 -9.59 -6.33 -18.16
C LYS A 8 -8.35 -5.47 -18.01
N PHE A 9 -7.24 -5.97 -18.50
CA PHE A 9 -6.01 -5.18 -18.59
C PHE A 9 -6.10 -4.12 -19.69
N GLY A 10 -5.42 -2.98 -19.50
CA GLY A 10 -5.45 -1.90 -20.48
C GLY A 10 -4.84 -0.60 -20.00
N GLY A 11 -5.13 0.48 -20.73
CA GLY A 11 -4.76 1.85 -20.38
C GLY A 11 -5.63 2.42 -19.23
N PRO A 12 -5.54 3.73 -18.96
CA PRO A 12 -6.33 4.36 -17.90
C PRO A 12 -7.84 4.19 -18.04
N GLU A 13 -8.34 3.97 -19.24
CA GLU A 13 -9.75 3.81 -19.58
C GLU A 13 -10.40 2.56 -18.95
N VAL A 14 -9.60 1.60 -18.49
CA VAL A 14 -10.15 0.39 -17.83
C VAL A 14 -10.44 0.60 -16.35
N LEU A 15 -10.02 1.72 -15.77
CA LEU A 15 -10.29 2.08 -14.38
C LEU A 15 -11.73 2.57 -14.24
N VAL A 16 -12.58 1.80 -13.56
CA VAL A 16 -13.99 2.11 -13.38
C VAL A 16 -14.33 2.18 -11.90
N ILE A 17 -15.00 3.25 -11.50
CA ILE A 17 -15.55 3.35 -10.13
C ILE A 17 -16.79 2.45 -10.07
N LYS A 18 -16.78 1.50 -9.14
CA LYS A 18 -17.91 0.60 -8.87
C LYS A 18 -18.33 0.69 -7.40
N ASP A 19 -19.60 0.50 -7.16
CA ASP A 19 -20.10 0.20 -5.82
C ASP A 19 -19.92 -1.31 -5.58
N VAL A 20 -19.14 -1.63 -4.53
CA VAL A 20 -18.84 -3.01 -4.14
C VAL A 20 -19.24 -3.24 -2.69
N GLU A 21 -19.66 -4.46 -2.38
CA GLU A 21 -19.84 -4.89 -1.02
C GLU A 21 -18.50 -5.36 -0.45
N ILE A 22 -18.21 -4.99 0.80
CA ILE A 22 -17.09 -5.50 1.55
C ILE A 22 -17.62 -6.37 2.68
N GLY A 23 -17.04 -7.55 2.83
CA GLY A 23 -17.39 -8.46 3.91
C GLY A 23 -16.87 -8.00 5.27
N LYS A 24 -16.99 -8.86 6.28
CA LYS A 24 -16.33 -8.68 7.57
C LYS A 24 -14.91 -9.20 7.51
N PRO A 25 -13.99 -8.62 8.32
CA PRO A 25 -12.63 -9.14 8.42
C PRO A 25 -12.63 -10.57 8.97
N GLY A 26 -11.76 -11.40 8.40
CA GLY A 26 -11.47 -12.73 8.92
C GLY A 26 -10.78 -12.69 10.28
N PRO A 27 -10.50 -13.85 10.92
CA PRO A 27 -10.01 -13.92 12.29
C PRO A 27 -8.76 -13.07 12.55
N LYS A 28 -7.79 -13.03 11.63
CA LYS A 28 -6.53 -12.25 11.72
C LYS A 28 -6.49 -11.05 10.77
N GLU A 29 -7.63 -10.56 10.37
CA GLU A 29 -7.75 -9.42 9.47
C GLU A 29 -8.43 -8.25 10.16
N VAL A 30 -8.21 -7.08 9.63
CA VAL A 30 -8.88 -5.85 10.05
C VAL A 30 -9.55 -5.18 8.87
N LEU A 31 -10.64 -4.47 9.12
CA LEU A 31 -11.29 -3.57 8.18
C LEU A 31 -10.74 -2.16 8.38
N ILE A 32 -10.11 -1.62 7.35
CA ILE A 32 -9.53 -0.28 7.35
C ILE A 32 -10.42 0.65 6.55
N LYS A 33 -10.75 1.81 7.10
CA LYS A 33 -11.26 2.96 6.34
C LYS A 33 -10.06 3.74 5.82
N ASN A 34 -9.87 3.77 4.50
CA ASN A 34 -8.79 4.50 3.88
C ASN A 34 -9.04 6.02 3.98
N LEU A 35 -8.05 6.75 4.47
CA LEU A 35 -8.05 8.21 4.59
C LEU A 35 -7.19 8.85 3.49
N SER A 36 -6.10 8.18 3.11
CA SER A 36 -5.22 8.59 2.03
C SER A 36 -4.67 7.38 1.29
N ILE A 37 -4.47 7.51 -0.01
CA ILE A 37 -4.10 6.41 -0.90
C ILE A 37 -2.83 6.78 -1.66
N GLY A 38 -1.81 5.94 -1.57
CA GLY A 38 -0.57 6.08 -2.31
C GLY A 38 -0.69 5.58 -3.75
N LEU A 39 -0.09 6.32 -4.68
CA LEU A 39 0.00 5.90 -6.09
C LEU A 39 1.42 5.43 -6.40
N ASN A 40 1.53 4.28 -7.03
CA ASN A 40 2.80 3.64 -7.34
C ASN A 40 2.85 3.09 -8.77
N PHE A 41 4.04 2.98 -9.33
CA PHE A 41 4.22 2.39 -10.68
C PHE A 41 3.73 0.94 -10.76
N ILE A 42 3.79 0.19 -9.67
CA ILE A 42 3.29 -1.19 -9.65
C ILE A 42 1.78 -1.27 -9.92
N ASP A 43 1.02 -0.24 -9.57
CA ASP A 43 -0.42 -0.16 -9.84
C ASP A 43 -0.68 -0.10 -11.35
N ILE A 44 0.22 0.58 -12.10
CA ILE A 44 0.19 0.60 -13.56
C ILE A 44 0.53 -0.79 -14.11
N TYR A 45 1.50 -1.49 -13.53
CA TYR A 45 1.88 -2.84 -13.96
C TYR A 45 0.76 -3.85 -13.75
N HIS A 46 0.04 -3.77 -12.63
CA HIS A 46 -1.17 -4.56 -12.40
C HIS A 46 -2.26 -4.22 -13.42
N ARG A 47 -2.54 -2.93 -13.63
CA ARG A 47 -3.57 -2.48 -14.57
C ARG A 47 -3.30 -2.92 -16.00
N THR A 48 -2.05 -2.85 -16.45
CA THR A 48 -1.67 -3.21 -17.83
C THR A 48 -1.46 -4.70 -18.04
N GLY A 49 -1.42 -5.50 -16.97
CA GLY A 49 -1.15 -6.93 -17.01
C GLY A 49 0.33 -7.30 -17.14
N LEU A 50 1.25 -6.32 -16.99
CA LEU A 50 2.69 -6.63 -16.89
C LEU A 50 2.98 -7.52 -15.67
N TYR A 51 2.29 -7.23 -14.55
CA TYR A 51 2.21 -8.12 -13.40
C TYR A 51 0.76 -8.61 -13.31
N PRO A 52 0.46 -9.78 -13.88
CA PRO A 52 -0.92 -10.25 -14.02
C PRO A 52 -1.52 -10.55 -12.63
N ILE A 53 -2.78 -10.18 -12.51
CA ILE A 53 -3.62 -10.41 -11.32
C ILE A 53 -4.91 -11.09 -11.75
N PRO A 54 -5.61 -11.82 -10.87
CA PRO A 54 -6.94 -12.34 -11.16
C PRO A 54 -7.91 -11.18 -11.45
N LEU A 55 -8.78 -11.35 -12.44
CA LEU A 55 -9.79 -10.35 -12.83
C LEU A 55 -11.21 -10.91 -12.61
N PRO A 56 -12.21 -10.08 -12.26
CA PRO A 56 -12.12 -8.64 -11.96
C PRO A 56 -11.34 -8.36 -10.68
N SER A 57 -10.68 -7.19 -10.58
CA SER A 57 -9.87 -6.85 -9.41
C SER A 57 -9.96 -5.37 -9.05
N GLY A 58 -9.78 -5.08 -7.77
CA GLY A 58 -9.36 -3.77 -7.29
C GLY A 58 -7.93 -3.46 -7.70
N ILE A 59 -7.53 -2.21 -7.58
CA ILE A 59 -6.18 -1.70 -7.86
C ILE A 59 -5.68 -0.91 -6.65
N GLY A 60 -4.38 -0.76 -6.57
CA GLY A 60 -3.70 -0.02 -5.49
C GLY A 60 -3.09 -0.94 -4.45
N LEU A 61 -1.87 -0.60 -4.01
CA LEU A 61 -1.08 -1.40 -3.08
C LEU A 61 -0.84 -0.70 -1.74
N GLU A 62 -0.91 0.62 -1.70
CA GLU A 62 -0.49 1.44 -0.57
C GLU A 62 -1.61 2.37 -0.12
N ALA A 63 -1.89 2.39 1.18
CA ALA A 63 -2.83 3.33 1.79
C ALA A 63 -2.49 3.59 3.25
N CYS A 64 -3.02 4.68 3.77
CA CYS A 64 -3.09 4.99 5.20
C CYS A 64 -4.57 5.15 5.60
N GLY A 65 -4.94 4.66 6.76
CA GLY A 65 -6.31 4.75 7.23
C GLY A 65 -6.46 4.42 8.71
N VAL A 66 -7.69 4.29 9.13
CA VAL A 66 -8.08 3.94 10.51
C VAL A 66 -8.79 2.60 10.50
N ILE A 67 -8.44 1.74 11.45
CA ILE A 67 -9.12 0.45 11.66
C ILE A 67 -10.53 0.71 12.19
N GLU A 68 -11.55 0.19 11.49
CA GLU A 68 -12.95 0.25 11.92
C GLU A 68 -13.39 -1.02 12.65
N GLU A 69 -12.94 -2.19 12.20
CA GLU A 69 -13.27 -3.49 12.78
C GLU A 69 -12.05 -4.40 12.81
N VAL A 70 -11.97 -5.26 13.82
CA VAL A 70 -10.92 -6.27 13.97
C VAL A 70 -11.52 -7.66 14.01
N GLY A 71 -10.84 -8.63 13.43
CA GLY A 71 -11.18 -10.05 13.55
C GLY A 71 -10.90 -10.61 14.94
N ALA A 72 -11.50 -11.77 15.24
CA ALA A 72 -11.49 -12.35 16.58
C ALA A 72 -10.09 -12.72 17.13
N ASP A 73 -9.12 -12.99 16.25
CA ASP A 73 -7.76 -13.40 16.62
C ASP A 73 -6.73 -12.29 16.35
N VAL A 74 -7.17 -11.07 16.06
CA VAL A 74 -6.28 -9.89 15.93
C VAL A 74 -5.72 -9.55 17.29
N SER A 75 -4.42 -9.34 17.36
CA SER A 75 -3.68 -9.10 18.60
C SER A 75 -2.72 -7.90 18.55
N LEU A 76 -2.43 -7.39 17.36
CA LEU A 76 -1.46 -6.31 17.17
C LEU A 76 -2.10 -4.93 17.13
N PHE A 77 -3.40 -4.86 16.89
CA PHE A 77 -4.14 -3.61 16.67
C PHE A 77 -5.54 -3.66 17.27
N GLU A 78 -6.13 -2.48 17.45
CA GLU A 78 -7.52 -2.31 17.86
C GLU A 78 -8.27 -1.33 16.97
N ALA A 79 -9.59 -1.31 17.08
CA ALA A 79 -10.41 -0.33 16.36
C ALA A 79 -10.06 1.10 16.81
N GLY A 80 -9.87 2.00 15.84
CA GLY A 80 -9.40 3.37 16.07
C GLY A 80 -7.92 3.56 15.80
N ASP A 81 -7.12 2.51 15.70
CA ASP A 81 -5.69 2.62 15.37
C ASP A 81 -5.48 3.17 13.97
N ARG A 82 -4.50 4.10 13.85
CA ARG A 82 -4.02 4.60 12.56
C ARG A 82 -2.94 3.70 12.02
N VAL A 83 -3.16 3.20 10.82
CA VAL A 83 -2.27 2.23 10.17
C VAL A 83 -1.98 2.59 8.72
N THR A 84 -0.84 2.14 8.24
CA THR A 84 -0.48 2.17 6.83
C THR A 84 -0.05 0.78 6.38
N HIS A 85 -0.16 0.53 5.09
CA HIS A 85 0.32 -0.70 4.46
C HIS A 85 0.79 -0.46 3.03
N ALA A 86 1.63 -1.36 2.55
CA ALA A 86 2.11 -1.37 1.17
C ALA A 86 2.31 -2.82 0.71
N SER A 87 1.26 -3.63 0.81
CA SER A 87 1.32 -5.08 0.60
C SER A 87 0.04 -5.66 0.01
N MET A 88 0.10 -6.93 -0.39
CA MET A 88 -1.09 -7.71 -0.77
C MET A 88 -2.00 -7.98 0.44
N PRO A 89 -3.32 -8.08 0.22
CA PRO A 89 -4.02 -8.00 -1.05
C PRO A 89 -4.07 -6.57 -1.62
N ILE A 90 -4.12 -6.44 -2.95
CA ILE A 90 -4.33 -5.16 -3.63
C ILE A 90 -5.79 -4.72 -3.50
N GLY A 91 -6.05 -3.43 -3.77
CA GLY A 91 -7.41 -2.87 -3.71
C GLY A 91 -7.49 -1.57 -2.92
N SER A 92 -6.34 -0.93 -2.66
CA SER A 92 -6.29 0.32 -1.87
C SER A 92 -7.03 1.48 -2.51
N TYR A 93 -7.31 1.44 -3.84
CA TYR A 93 -8.12 2.47 -4.50
C TYR A 93 -9.61 2.29 -4.19
N SER A 94 -9.94 2.30 -2.91
CA SER A 94 -11.28 2.09 -2.36
C SER A 94 -11.46 2.86 -1.06
N GLU A 95 -12.72 3.08 -0.67
CA GLU A 95 -13.04 3.73 0.61
C GLU A 95 -12.64 2.88 1.81
N LYS A 96 -12.67 1.53 1.66
CA LYS A 96 -12.28 0.59 2.72
C LYS A 96 -11.57 -0.62 2.13
N GLN A 97 -10.74 -1.27 2.95
CA GLN A 97 -10.03 -2.48 2.59
C GLN A 97 -9.91 -3.42 3.79
N ILE A 98 -9.96 -4.73 3.53
CA ILE A 98 -9.64 -5.75 4.54
C ILE A 98 -8.17 -6.16 4.34
N MET A 99 -7.40 -6.14 5.43
CA MET A 99 -5.98 -6.46 5.42
C MET A 99 -5.61 -7.39 6.58
N PRO A 100 -4.68 -8.34 6.36
CA PRO A 100 -4.07 -9.09 7.46
C PRO A 100 -3.32 -8.15 8.42
N GLU A 101 -3.48 -8.35 9.73
CA GLU A 101 -2.82 -7.51 10.75
C GLU A 101 -1.29 -7.48 10.59
N GLU A 102 -0.67 -8.58 10.19
CA GLU A 102 0.78 -8.71 10.00
C GLU A 102 1.35 -7.85 8.86
N LYS A 103 0.51 -7.28 8.01
CA LYS A 103 0.90 -6.42 6.89
C LYS A 103 0.79 -4.94 7.20
N LEU A 104 0.38 -4.61 8.42
CA LEU A 104 0.13 -3.25 8.84
C LEU A 104 1.29 -2.68 9.64
N VAL A 105 1.45 -1.37 9.54
CA VAL A 105 2.41 -0.59 10.32
C VAL A 105 1.66 0.53 11.00
N SER A 106 1.86 0.69 12.31
CA SER A 106 1.31 1.82 13.06
C SER A 106 1.85 3.14 12.52
N VAL A 107 1.00 4.13 12.36
CA VAL A 107 1.41 5.48 11.95
C VAL A 107 1.71 6.30 13.20
N PRO A 108 2.96 6.77 13.39
CA PRO A 108 3.32 7.59 14.53
C PRO A 108 2.56 8.91 14.58
N ASP A 109 2.37 9.44 15.79
CA ASP A 109 1.85 10.80 15.97
C ASP A 109 2.75 11.82 15.27
N GLY A 110 2.13 12.83 14.66
CA GLY A 110 2.86 13.87 13.92
C GLY A 110 3.13 13.55 12.46
N ILE A 111 2.89 12.32 11.99
CA ILE A 111 2.91 11.96 10.56
C ILE A 111 1.48 12.07 10.02
N SER A 112 1.29 12.86 8.95
CA SER A 112 -0.03 12.97 8.31
C SER A 112 -0.38 11.71 7.50
N ASP A 113 -1.67 11.51 7.22
CA ASP A 113 -2.14 10.37 6.45
C ASP A 113 -1.60 10.38 5.03
N GLU A 114 -1.47 11.56 4.42
CA GLU A 114 -0.91 11.76 3.08
C GLU A 114 0.57 11.34 3.04
N VAL A 115 1.34 11.72 4.04
CA VAL A 115 2.75 11.32 4.15
C VAL A 115 2.85 9.82 4.35
N ALA A 116 2.09 9.25 5.30
CA ALA A 116 2.10 7.83 5.58
C ALA A 116 1.74 6.98 4.36
N SER A 117 0.69 7.39 3.59
CA SER A 117 0.26 6.67 2.39
C SER A 117 1.23 6.77 1.20
N CYS A 118 2.18 7.70 1.23
CA CYS A 118 3.13 7.90 0.13
C CYS A 118 4.54 7.37 0.42
N ILE A 119 4.88 7.14 1.69
CA ILE A 119 6.26 6.81 2.11
C ILE A 119 6.45 5.33 2.41
N THR A 120 5.39 4.58 2.74
CA THR A 120 5.52 3.21 3.26
C THR A 120 6.20 2.28 2.26
N LEU A 121 5.72 2.18 1.03
CA LEU A 121 6.32 1.34 0.00
C LEU A 121 7.76 1.76 -0.32
N LYS A 122 7.99 3.06 -0.45
CA LYS A 122 9.30 3.63 -0.79
C LYS A 122 10.29 3.45 0.37
N GLY A 123 9.84 3.66 1.61
CA GLY A 123 10.65 3.46 2.80
C GLY A 123 11.08 2.02 3.00
N ILE A 124 10.16 1.06 2.86
CA ILE A 124 10.48 -0.38 2.91
C ILE A 124 11.46 -0.75 1.78
N THR A 125 11.25 -0.21 0.58
CA THR A 125 12.15 -0.45 -0.56
C THR A 125 13.54 0.13 -0.30
N ALA A 126 13.62 1.33 0.25
CA ALA A 126 14.89 1.96 0.60
C ALA A 126 15.64 1.15 1.66
N GLU A 127 14.97 0.76 2.74
CA GLU A 127 15.55 -0.10 3.78
C GLU A 127 16.10 -1.39 3.19
N TYR A 128 15.27 -2.07 2.39
CA TYR A 128 15.67 -3.34 1.76
C TYR A 128 16.92 -3.17 0.88
N LEU A 129 16.97 -2.16 0.04
CA LEU A 129 18.09 -1.94 -0.88
C LEU A 129 19.38 -1.59 -0.14
N LEU A 130 19.30 -0.72 0.88
CA LEU A 130 20.46 -0.20 1.59
C LEU A 130 21.04 -1.18 2.63
N HIS A 131 20.18 -2.03 3.20
CA HIS A 131 20.57 -2.85 4.36
C HIS A 131 20.52 -4.35 4.11
N ARG A 132 19.69 -4.83 3.17
CA ARG A 132 19.49 -6.28 2.94
C ARG A 132 19.99 -6.74 1.59
N ALA A 133 19.63 -6.05 0.49
CA ALA A 133 20.07 -6.44 -0.84
C ALA A 133 21.57 -6.19 -1.04
N TYR A 134 22.02 -5.02 -0.64
CA TYR A 134 23.44 -4.66 -0.58
C TYR A 134 23.71 -3.80 0.65
N PRO A 135 24.17 -4.37 1.76
CA PRO A 135 24.46 -3.62 2.97
C PRO A 135 25.56 -2.58 2.73
N LEU A 136 25.16 -1.33 2.58
CA LEU A 136 26.09 -0.22 2.30
C LEU A 136 26.98 0.06 3.50
N LYS A 137 28.24 0.38 3.22
CA LYS A 137 29.26 0.75 4.21
C LYS A 137 29.79 2.14 3.91
N LYS A 138 30.30 2.78 4.96
CA LYS A 138 30.96 4.09 4.83
C LYS A 138 32.11 4.02 3.80
N GLY A 139 32.03 4.87 2.77
CA GLY A 139 32.99 4.95 1.69
C GLY A 139 32.60 4.22 0.41
N ASP A 140 31.50 3.46 0.42
CA ASP A 140 30.99 2.84 -0.79
C ASP A 140 30.56 3.92 -1.80
N LYS A 141 30.77 3.63 -3.08
CA LYS A 141 30.31 4.48 -4.18
C LYS A 141 29.11 3.84 -4.83
N VAL A 142 28.01 4.56 -4.86
CA VAL A 142 26.73 4.08 -5.41
C VAL A 142 26.35 4.92 -6.62
N LEU A 143 25.98 4.25 -7.72
CA LEU A 143 25.30 4.88 -8.83
C LEU A 143 23.80 4.60 -8.71
N TYR A 144 23.01 5.66 -8.60
CA TYR A 144 21.57 5.56 -8.49
C TYR A 144 20.87 6.33 -9.63
N HIS A 145 20.01 5.63 -10.38
CA HIS A 145 19.21 6.23 -11.45
C HIS A 145 17.90 6.78 -10.90
N ALA A 146 17.41 7.91 -11.47
CA ALA A 146 16.18 8.58 -11.03
C ALA A 146 16.22 9.08 -9.58
N ALA A 147 17.35 9.65 -9.14
CA ALA A 147 17.52 10.16 -7.77
C ALA A 147 16.50 11.26 -7.37
N ALA A 148 15.93 11.99 -8.32
CA ALA A 148 14.86 12.95 -8.07
C ALA A 148 13.47 12.32 -7.90
N GLY A 149 13.33 11.01 -8.16
CA GLY A 149 12.08 10.27 -7.93
C GLY A 149 11.80 10.03 -6.43
N ALA A 150 10.58 9.60 -6.10
CA ALA A 150 10.15 9.44 -4.71
C ALA A 150 11.06 8.50 -3.90
N LEU A 151 11.54 7.40 -4.48
CA LEU A 151 12.49 6.52 -3.80
C LEU A 151 13.86 7.19 -3.63
N GLY A 152 14.36 7.91 -4.66
CA GLY A 152 15.64 8.60 -4.59
C GLY A 152 15.67 9.70 -3.54
N GLN A 153 14.56 10.38 -3.31
CA GLN A 153 14.43 11.39 -2.25
C GLN A 153 14.52 10.80 -0.84
N ILE A 154 14.33 9.50 -0.68
CA ILE A 154 14.52 8.78 0.59
C ILE A 154 15.94 8.20 0.68
N LEU A 155 16.46 7.71 -0.45
CA LEU A 155 17.76 7.02 -0.48
C LEU A 155 18.97 7.94 -0.45
N CYS A 156 18.86 9.16 -0.98
CA CYS A 156 20.00 10.03 -1.29
C CYS A 156 20.24 11.21 -0.32
N PRO A 157 19.44 11.47 0.73
CA PRO A 157 19.74 12.51 1.70
C PRO A 157 20.98 12.20 2.55
#